data_6704223d870cdae2c06954de034cd632
#
_entry.id   6704223d870cdae2c06954de034cd632
#
_cell.length_a   1.000
_cell.length_b   1.000
_cell.length_c   1.000
_cell.angle_alpha   90.00
_cell.angle_beta   90.00
_cell.angle_gamma   90.00
#
_symmetry.space_group_name_H-M   'P 1'
#
loop_
_entity.id
_entity.type
_entity.pdbx_description
1 polymer ?
#
loop_
_entity_poly.entity_id
_entity_poly.type
_entity_poly.pdbx_seq_one_letter_code
_entity_poly.pdbx_strand_id
1 'polypeptide(L)'
;PKAGTPLSHAAYETFKKSLNTLTLQKGYFDARFAVSRLEVEQKRAKARWVIRFESGERYRVGETVFAGSQIDPERLATLAPYKAGDYFSATAVAELSRRLSQTGWFELVSAAPDFEKGTPDALPVVVSLVPRKKNVVETGLGVSSDTGVTGTVSWTRPWINRRGYSLTAET
;
A
#
# COMPACT_ATOMS: atom_id res chain seq x y z
N PRO A 1 -24.96 11.59 7.12
CA PRO A 1 -26.29 11.57 7.71
C PRO A 1 -27.19 12.56 7.00
N LYS A 2 -28.49 12.22 6.90
CA LYS A 2 -29.49 13.11 6.32
C LYS A 2 -30.05 14.05 7.42
N ALA A 3 -30.38 15.28 7.02
CA ALA A 3 -31.06 16.19 7.96
C ALA A 3 -32.36 15.57 8.47
N GLY A 4 -32.62 15.71 9.78
CA GLY A 4 -33.83 15.13 10.43
C GLY A 4 -33.65 13.72 10.98
N THR A 5 -32.46 13.07 10.81
CA THR A 5 -32.17 11.79 11.47
C THR A 5 -31.75 12.00 12.93
N PRO A 6 -32.01 11.03 13.84
CA PRO A 6 -31.49 11.08 15.21
C PRO A 6 -29.99 11.28 15.28
N LEU A 7 -29.54 12.04 16.26
CA LEU A 7 -28.12 12.25 16.50
C LEU A 7 -27.44 10.92 16.83
N SER A 8 -26.39 10.58 16.09
CA SER A 8 -25.50 9.46 16.38
C SER A 8 -24.07 9.94 16.49
N HIS A 9 -23.50 9.83 17.69
CA HIS A 9 -22.09 10.15 17.93
C HIS A 9 -21.16 9.19 17.16
N ALA A 10 -21.54 7.92 17.07
CA ALA A 10 -20.80 6.92 16.30
C ALA A 10 -20.74 7.27 14.80
N ALA A 11 -21.84 7.77 14.22
CA ALA A 11 -21.87 8.21 12.83
C ALA A 11 -20.97 9.43 12.59
N TYR A 12 -20.90 10.34 13.56
CA TYR A 12 -20.00 11.50 13.50
C TYR A 12 -18.52 11.08 13.50
N GLU A 13 -18.13 10.22 14.42
CA GLU A 13 -16.75 9.71 14.49
C GLU A 13 -16.37 8.86 13.27
N THR A 14 -17.30 8.04 12.78
CA THR A 14 -17.10 7.26 11.56
C THR A 14 -16.88 8.17 10.35
N PHE A 15 -17.64 9.24 10.22
CA PHE A 15 -17.47 10.22 9.15
C PHE A 15 -16.08 10.87 9.20
N LYS A 16 -15.64 11.32 10.38
CA LYS A 16 -14.30 11.91 10.57
C LYS A 16 -13.18 10.93 10.19
N LYS A 17 -13.27 9.70 10.68
CA LYS A 17 -12.30 8.64 10.33
C LYS A 17 -12.27 8.37 8.84
N SER A 18 -13.43 8.24 8.20
CA SER A 18 -13.52 7.98 6.76
C SER A 18 -12.91 9.13 5.94
N LEU A 19 -13.18 10.37 6.33
CA LEU A 19 -12.61 11.54 5.67
C LEU A 19 -11.09 11.58 5.82
N ASN A 20 -10.58 11.35 7.03
CA ASN A 20 -9.13 11.31 7.28
C ASN A 20 -8.45 10.17 6.52
N THR A 21 -9.06 8.98 6.48
CA THR A 21 -8.54 7.86 5.68
C THR A 21 -8.49 8.21 4.20
N LEU A 22 -9.55 8.81 3.67
CA LEU A 22 -9.63 9.19 2.26
C LEU A 22 -8.58 10.23 1.89
N THR A 23 -8.34 11.22 2.76
CA THR A 23 -7.32 12.26 2.52
C THR A 23 -5.92 11.68 2.49
N LEU A 24 -5.57 10.81 3.44
CA LEU A 24 -4.29 10.11 3.45
C LEU A 24 -4.11 9.23 2.20
N GLN A 25 -5.15 8.48 1.80
CA GLN A 25 -5.12 7.67 0.59
C GLN A 25 -4.88 8.49 -0.69
N LYS A 26 -5.38 9.73 -0.72
CA LYS A 26 -5.28 10.63 -1.87
C LYS A 26 -4.07 11.57 -1.82
N GLY A 27 -3.25 11.50 -0.77
CA GLY A 27 -2.04 12.30 -0.64
C GLY A 27 -2.24 13.71 -0.07
N TYR A 28 -3.29 13.93 0.70
CA TYR A 28 -3.50 15.16 1.44
C TYR A 28 -3.02 14.97 2.89
N PHE A 29 -1.72 15.01 3.09
CA PHE A 29 -1.11 14.68 4.39
C PHE A 29 -1.22 15.80 5.43
N ASP A 30 -1.38 17.05 4.99
CA ASP A 30 -1.59 18.21 5.85
C ASP A 30 -3.06 18.48 6.17
N ALA A 31 -3.93 17.55 5.77
CA ALA A 31 -5.38 17.67 6.01
C ALA A 31 -5.71 17.66 7.50
N ARG A 32 -6.54 18.62 7.92
CA ARG A 32 -6.93 18.76 9.32
C ARG A 32 -8.35 19.28 9.48
N PHE A 33 -8.94 18.96 10.61
CA PHE A 33 -10.19 19.56 11.04
C PHE A 33 -9.89 20.89 11.78
N ALA A 34 -10.11 22.02 11.13
CA ALA A 34 -9.99 23.32 11.77
C ALA A 34 -11.09 23.55 12.82
N VAL A 35 -12.29 23.03 12.55
CA VAL A 35 -13.40 22.98 13.51
C VAL A 35 -14.05 21.62 13.43
N SER A 36 -14.30 21.00 14.59
CA SER A 36 -14.91 19.69 14.69
C SER A 36 -15.68 19.60 16.01
N ARG A 37 -16.91 20.09 16.00
CA ARG A 37 -17.76 20.11 17.21
C ARG A 37 -19.19 19.71 16.89
N LEU A 38 -19.83 19.19 17.94
CA LEU A 38 -21.24 18.85 17.97
C LEU A 38 -21.96 19.85 18.84
N GLU A 39 -22.88 20.62 18.27
CA GLU A 39 -23.71 21.56 18.99
C GLU A 39 -25.06 20.91 19.27
N VAL A 40 -25.44 20.87 20.55
CA VAL A 40 -26.72 20.29 21.00
C VAL A 40 -27.57 21.38 21.64
N GLU A 41 -28.72 21.65 21.06
CA GLU A 41 -29.74 22.57 21.59
C GLU A 41 -30.83 21.77 22.30
N GLN A 42 -30.64 21.58 23.61
CA GLN A 42 -31.54 20.73 24.43
C GLN A 42 -33.00 21.21 24.41
N LYS A 43 -33.21 22.52 24.46
CA LYS A 43 -34.59 23.11 24.50
C LYS A 43 -35.41 22.80 23.25
N ARG A 44 -34.75 22.60 22.09
CA ARG A 44 -35.40 22.32 20.81
C ARG A 44 -35.19 20.87 20.35
N ALA A 45 -34.53 20.03 21.15
CA ALA A 45 -34.16 18.67 20.81
C ALA A 45 -33.47 18.58 19.43
N LYS A 46 -32.61 19.57 19.13
CA LYS A 46 -31.86 19.66 17.88
C LYS A 46 -30.39 19.53 18.13
N ALA A 47 -29.71 18.88 17.19
CA ALA A 47 -28.26 18.81 17.19
C ALA A 47 -27.72 19.15 15.81
N ARG A 48 -26.55 19.76 15.75
CA ARG A 48 -25.87 20.17 14.52
C ARG A 48 -24.41 19.81 14.58
N TRP A 49 -23.89 19.21 13.49
CA TRP A 49 -22.47 19.05 13.28
C TRP A 49 -21.89 20.33 12.70
N VAL A 50 -20.87 20.85 13.32
CA VAL A 50 -20.09 21.98 12.83
C VAL A 50 -18.70 21.46 12.50
N ILE A 51 -18.44 21.30 11.20
CA ILE A 51 -17.18 20.77 10.69
C ILE A 51 -16.62 21.77 9.70
N ARG A 52 -15.38 22.20 9.96
CA ARG A 52 -14.52 22.91 9.01
C ARG A 52 -13.29 22.07 8.75
N PHE A 53 -13.16 21.65 7.53
CA PHE A 53 -12.08 20.79 7.09
C PHE A 53 -11.17 21.58 6.13
N GLU A 54 -9.87 21.53 6.36
CA GLU A 54 -8.83 22.10 5.53
C GLU A 54 -8.03 20.93 4.95
N SER A 55 -8.07 20.76 3.62
CA SER A 55 -7.39 19.64 2.96
C SER A 55 -5.89 19.81 2.89
N GLY A 56 -5.39 21.05 2.93
CA GLY A 56 -4.00 21.31 2.58
C GLY A 56 -3.70 21.06 1.10
N GLU A 57 -2.43 20.98 0.77
CA GLU A 57 -1.95 20.67 -0.57
C GLU A 57 -1.97 19.17 -0.83
N ARG A 58 -2.16 18.81 -2.10
CA ARG A 58 -2.08 17.42 -2.53
C ARG A 58 -0.66 17.09 -2.95
N TYR A 59 -0.03 16.18 -2.24
CA TYR A 59 1.35 15.76 -2.49
C TYR A 59 1.50 15.05 -3.82
N ARG A 60 2.67 15.24 -4.46
CA ARG A 60 3.08 14.54 -5.67
C ARG A 60 4.17 13.53 -5.34
N VAL A 61 4.18 12.43 -6.06
CA VAL A 61 5.23 11.42 -5.95
C VAL A 61 6.54 12.00 -6.49
N GLY A 62 7.59 11.92 -5.69
CA GLY A 62 8.97 12.23 -6.08
C GLY A 62 9.68 11.01 -6.68
N GLU A 63 10.96 10.88 -6.35
CA GLU A 63 11.76 9.73 -6.74
C GLU A 63 11.31 8.46 -5.99
N THR A 64 11.33 7.31 -6.68
CA THR A 64 11.16 6.00 -6.04
C THR A 64 12.51 5.36 -5.85
N VAL A 65 12.91 5.17 -4.58
CA VAL A 65 14.20 4.61 -4.19
C VAL A 65 14.04 3.13 -3.81
N PHE A 66 14.75 2.25 -4.50
CA PHE A 66 14.75 0.82 -4.22
C PHE A 66 15.98 0.43 -3.38
N ALA A 67 15.77 0.06 -2.12
CA ALA A 67 16.82 -0.31 -1.19
C ALA A 67 16.86 -1.83 -0.98
N GLY A 68 18.08 -2.42 -0.96
CA GLY A 68 18.27 -3.84 -0.68
C GLY A 68 18.00 -4.80 -1.86
N SER A 69 17.83 -4.29 -3.08
CA SER A 69 17.52 -5.10 -4.26
C SER A 69 18.76 -5.71 -4.89
N GLN A 70 18.63 -6.96 -5.34
CA GLN A 70 19.57 -7.65 -6.23
C GLN A 70 19.22 -7.45 -7.72
N ILE A 71 18.06 -6.86 -8.01
CA ILE A 71 17.56 -6.57 -9.37
C ILE A 71 17.83 -5.10 -9.69
N ASP A 72 18.11 -4.82 -10.96
CA ASP A 72 18.40 -3.46 -11.42
C ASP A 72 17.21 -2.50 -11.14
N PRO A 73 17.47 -1.31 -10.58
CA PRO A 73 16.42 -0.35 -10.24
C PRO A 73 15.55 0.06 -11.42
N GLU A 74 16.14 0.17 -12.62
CA GLU A 74 15.41 0.49 -13.85
C GLU A 74 14.34 -0.57 -14.15
N ARG A 75 14.68 -1.86 -13.94
CA ARG A 75 13.75 -2.96 -14.10
C ARG A 75 12.61 -2.89 -13.09
N LEU A 76 12.92 -2.56 -11.84
CA LEU A 76 11.92 -2.40 -10.78
C LEU A 76 10.99 -1.21 -11.05
N ALA A 77 11.54 -0.12 -11.55
CA ALA A 77 10.77 1.08 -11.90
C ALA A 77 9.71 0.81 -12.98
N THR A 78 9.94 -0.15 -13.89
CA THR A 78 8.92 -0.52 -14.90
C THR A 78 7.66 -1.14 -14.28
N LEU A 79 7.73 -1.62 -13.03
CA LEU A 79 6.58 -2.20 -12.33
C LEU A 79 5.74 -1.14 -11.60
N ALA A 80 6.25 0.08 -11.46
CA ALA A 80 5.53 1.15 -10.80
C ALA A 80 4.32 1.58 -11.65
N PRO A 81 3.11 1.65 -11.05
CA PRO A 81 1.91 2.10 -11.75
C PRO A 81 1.78 3.63 -11.76
N TYR A 82 2.84 4.35 -11.40
CA TYR A 82 2.91 5.80 -11.34
C TYR A 82 4.30 6.28 -11.77
N LYS A 83 4.42 7.58 -12.02
CA LYS A 83 5.67 8.27 -12.36
C LYS A 83 5.94 9.40 -11.38
N ALA A 84 7.19 9.84 -11.30
CA ALA A 84 7.53 11.05 -10.58
C ALA A 84 6.74 12.24 -11.14
N GLY A 85 6.18 13.08 -10.26
CA GLY A 85 5.29 14.19 -10.59
C GLY A 85 3.80 13.85 -10.58
N ASP A 86 3.41 12.58 -10.61
CA ASP A 86 2.01 12.18 -10.44
C ASP A 86 1.50 12.50 -9.03
N TYR A 87 0.20 12.70 -8.88
CA TYR A 87 -0.38 12.86 -7.55
C TYR A 87 -0.25 11.58 -6.73
N PHE A 88 0.15 11.73 -5.48
CA PHE A 88 0.30 10.59 -4.58
C PHE A 88 -1.02 9.82 -4.43
N SER A 89 -0.88 8.50 -4.42
CA SER A 89 -1.97 7.56 -4.17
C SER A 89 -1.45 6.37 -3.38
N ALA A 90 -1.94 6.18 -2.16
CA ALA A 90 -1.58 5.01 -1.35
C ALA A 90 -1.92 3.69 -2.07
N THR A 91 -3.01 3.67 -2.85
CA THR A 91 -3.38 2.49 -3.66
C THR A 91 -2.33 2.20 -4.73
N ALA A 92 -1.76 3.22 -5.36
CA ALA A 92 -0.72 3.02 -6.38
C ALA A 92 0.59 2.51 -5.75
N VAL A 93 0.96 3.01 -4.57
CA VAL A 93 2.13 2.52 -3.82
C VAL A 93 1.93 1.06 -3.37
N ALA A 94 0.74 0.74 -2.87
CA ALA A 94 0.39 -0.64 -2.50
C ALA A 94 0.40 -1.57 -3.72
N GLU A 95 -0.06 -1.11 -4.87
CA GLU A 95 -0.02 -1.86 -6.12
C GLU A 95 1.42 -2.14 -6.58
N LEU A 96 2.34 -1.18 -6.43
CA LEU A 96 3.77 -1.42 -6.67
C LEU A 96 4.30 -2.54 -5.77
N SER A 97 4.01 -2.48 -4.45
CA SER A 97 4.41 -3.52 -3.50
C SER A 97 3.85 -4.89 -3.89
N ARG A 98 2.59 -4.95 -4.30
CA ARG A 98 1.93 -6.17 -4.75
C ARG A 98 2.63 -6.75 -6.00
N ARG A 99 2.90 -5.92 -7.01
CA ARG A 99 3.58 -6.35 -8.24
C ARG A 99 4.98 -6.87 -7.94
N LEU A 100 5.74 -6.16 -7.10
CA LEU A 100 7.08 -6.60 -6.68
C LEU A 100 7.03 -7.94 -5.94
N SER A 101 6.08 -8.13 -5.02
CA SER A 101 5.91 -9.40 -4.30
C SER A 101 5.53 -10.55 -5.25
N GLN A 102 4.74 -10.29 -6.27
CA GLN A 102 4.33 -11.30 -7.26
C GLN A 102 5.45 -11.75 -8.20
N THR A 103 6.56 -11.00 -8.29
CA THR A 103 7.72 -11.43 -9.10
C THR A 103 8.41 -12.67 -8.53
N GLY A 104 8.21 -12.95 -7.24
CA GLY A 104 8.92 -14.01 -6.54
C GLY A 104 10.40 -13.70 -6.26
N TRP A 105 10.90 -12.53 -6.62
CA TRP A 105 12.32 -12.16 -6.43
C TRP A 105 12.65 -11.83 -4.97
N PHE A 106 11.66 -11.39 -4.21
CA PHE A 106 11.81 -10.87 -2.86
C PHE A 106 11.05 -11.72 -1.85
N GLU A 107 11.60 -11.84 -0.67
CA GLU A 107 10.96 -12.45 0.50
C GLU A 107 10.08 -11.42 1.21
N LEU A 108 10.54 -10.17 1.28
CA LEU A 108 9.81 -9.05 1.86
C LEU A 108 9.87 -7.84 0.94
N VAL A 109 8.74 -7.17 0.79
CA VAL A 109 8.59 -5.89 0.07
C VAL A 109 7.83 -4.94 0.99
N SER A 110 8.42 -3.78 1.26
CA SER A 110 7.77 -2.70 2.00
C SER A 110 7.98 -1.40 1.25
N ALA A 111 6.90 -0.69 0.93
CA ALA A 111 6.97 0.62 0.28
C ALA A 111 6.26 1.65 1.15
N ALA A 112 6.95 2.76 1.42
CA ALA A 112 6.43 3.85 2.24
C ALA A 112 6.92 5.20 1.73
N PRO A 113 6.12 6.27 1.86
CA PRO A 113 6.58 7.63 1.61
C PRO A 113 7.60 8.07 2.67
N ASP A 114 8.62 8.80 2.24
CA ASP A 114 9.65 9.40 3.11
C ASP A 114 9.32 10.89 3.35
N PHE A 115 8.67 11.16 4.47
CA PHE A 115 8.30 12.53 4.85
C PHE A 115 9.49 13.36 5.36
N GLU A 116 10.60 12.74 5.76
CA GLU A 116 11.77 13.48 6.25
C GLU A 116 12.49 14.20 5.10
N LYS A 117 12.45 13.60 3.91
CA LYS A 117 13.08 14.17 2.70
C LYS A 117 12.06 14.72 1.71
N GLY A 118 10.78 14.56 2.01
CA GLY A 118 9.69 14.92 1.12
C GLY A 118 9.25 16.36 1.21
N THR A 119 8.79 16.90 0.10
CA THR A 119 8.04 18.15 -0.02
C THR A 119 6.68 17.86 -0.67
N PRO A 120 5.70 18.78 -0.58
CA PRO A 120 4.42 18.58 -1.26
C PRO A 120 4.54 18.29 -2.77
N ASP A 121 5.50 18.94 -3.44
CA ASP A 121 5.72 18.77 -4.87
C ASP A 121 6.53 17.52 -5.24
N ALA A 122 7.28 16.94 -4.29
CA ALA A 122 8.14 15.78 -4.52
C ALA A 122 8.31 14.95 -3.25
N LEU A 123 7.38 14.03 -3.01
CA LEU A 123 7.42 13.09 -1.89
C LEU A 123 8.10 11.79 -2.34
N PRO A 124 9.34 11.49 -1.89
CA PRO A 124 10.01 10.25 -2.25
C PRO A 124 9.25 9.02 -1.72
N VAL A 125 9.28 7.94 -2.48
CA VAL A 125 8.78 6.64 -2.04
C VAL A 125 9.97 5.70 -1.87
N VAL A 126 10.20 5.24 -0.64
CA VAL A 126 11.26 4.27 -0.33
C VAL A 126 10.67 2.86 -0.36
N VAL A 127 11.24 2.02 -1.20
CA VAL A 127 10.88 0.60 -1.32
C VAL A 127 12.00 -0.23 -0.74
N SER A 128 11.79 -0.79 0.44
CA SER A 128 12.71 -1.69 1.11
C SER A 128 12.44 -3.13 0.66
N LEU A 129 13.48 -3.79 0.19
CA LEU A 129 13.42 -5.10 -0.45
C LEU A 129 14.36 -6.08 0.24
N VAL A 130 13.86 -7.26 0.59
CA VAL A 130 14.69 -8.36 1.06
C VAL A 130 14.71 -9.44 -0.02
N PRO A 131 15.87 -9.74 -0.60
CA PRO A 131 15.99 -10.77 -1.64
C PRO A 131 15.56 -12.14 -1.15
N ARG A 132 14.85 -12.89 -1.98
CA ARG A 132 14.60 -14.31 -1.73
C ARG A 132 15.89 -15.10 -1.89
N LYS A 133 16.02 -16.20 -1.15
CA LYS A 133 17.17 -17.12 -1.28
C LYS A 133 17.32 -17.58 -2.71
N LYS A 134 18.58 -17.69 -3.16
CA LYS A 134 18.92 -17.98 -4.55
C LYS A 134 18.47 -19.37 -5.02
N ASN A 135 18.35 -20.32 -4.09
CA ASN A 135 17.84 -21.67 -4.35
C ASN A 135 16.74 -21.98 -3.35
N VAL A 136 15.60 -22.37 -3.86
CA VAL A 136 14.44 -22.83 -3.08
C VAL A 136 14.16 -24.26 -3.52
N VAL A 137 14.13 -25.20 -2.57
CA VAL A 137 13.77 -26.59 -2.80
C VAL A 137 12.49 -26.86 -2.02
N GLU A 138 11.48 -27.31 -2.71
CA GLU A 138 10.19 -27.70 -2.10
C GLU A 138 9.99 -29.20 -2.34
N THR A 139 9.58 -29.92 -1.30
CA THR A 139 9.27 -31.36 -1.37
C THR A 139 7.84 -31.57 -0.92
N GLY A 140 7.05 -32.30 -1.69
CA GLY A 140 5.67 -32.65 -1.39
C GLY A 140 5.49 -34.16 -1.34
N LEU A 141 4.67 -34.64 -0.41
CA LEU A 141 4.20 -36.02 -0.36
C LEU A 141 2.68 -35.98 -0.41
N GLY A 142 2.10 -36.68 -1.37
CA GLY A 142 0.65 -36.80 -1.55
C GLY A 142 0.23 -38.27 -1.47
N VAL A 143 -0.92 -38.52 -0.88
CA VAL A 143 -1.58 -39.85 -0.90
C VAL A 143 -2.98 -39.68 -1.49
N SER A 144 -3.24 -40.39 -2.57
CA SER A 144 -4.55 -40.43 -3.21
C SER A 144 -5.01 -41.85 -3.37
N SER A 145 -6.32 -42.11 -3.23
CA SER A 145 -6.93 -43.43 -3.42
C SER A 145 -6.80 -43.95 -4.86
N ASP A 146 -6.65 -43.06 -5.84
CA ASP A 146 -6.61 -43.41 -7.27
C ASP A 146 -5.16 -43.58 -7.77
N THR A 147 -4.20 -42.79 -7.26
CA THR A 147 -2.82 -42.78 -7.76
C THR A 147 -1.80 -43.32 -6.76
N GLY A 148 -2.24 -43.69 -5.55
CA GLY A 148 -1.35 -44.16 -4.48
C GLY A 148 -0.53 -43.05 -3.83
N VAL A 149 0.74 -43.34 -3.51
CA VAL A 149 1.67 -42.40 -2.91
C VAL A 149 2.43 -41.64 -4.01
N THR A 150 2.34 -40.34 -4.02
CA THR A 150 3.07 -39.46 -4.93
C THR A 150 4.07 -38.61 -4.17
N GLY A 151 5.29 -38.50 -4.67
CA GLY A 151 6.30 -37.60 -4.16
C GLY A 151 6.63 -36.54 -5.23
N THR A 152 6.70 -35.29 -4.86
CA THR A 152 7.12 -34.19 -5.74
C THR A 152 8.34 -33.50 -5.17
N VAL A 153 9.29 -33.18 -6.03
CA VAL A 153 10.46 -32.37 -5.69
C VAL A 153 10.54 -31.23 -6.69
N SER A 154 10.46 -30.00 -6.23
CA SER A 154 10.68 -28.84 -7.06
C SER A 154 11.92 -28.06 -6.61
N TRP A 155 12.68 -27.61 -7.57
CA TRP A 155 13.81 -26.71 -7.35
C TRP A 155 13.61 -25.44 -8.15
N THR A 156 13.61 -24.32 -7.44
CA THR A 156 13.37 -23.01 -8.03
C THR A 156 14.54 -22.09 -7.76
N ARG A 157 15.01 -21.43 -8.81
CA ARG A 157 15.85 -20.24 -8.72
C ARG A 157 15.00 -19.01 -9.03
N PRO A 158 14.54 -18.27 -8.01
CA PRO A 158 13.65 -17.13 -8.21
C PRO A 158 14.27 -16.01 -9.05
N TRP A 159 15.59 -15.92 -9.03
CA TRP A 159 16.36 -14.99 -9.85
C TRP A 159 17.76 -15.56 -10.17
N ILE A 160 18.19 -15.42 -11.42
CA ILE A 160 19.50 -15.88 -11.91
C ILE A 160 20.45 -14.69 -12.07
N ASN A 161 19.93 -13.56 -12.54
CA ASN A 161 20.70 -12.37 -12.85
C ASN A 161 19.94 -11.10 -12.40
N ARG A 162 20.59 -9.94 -12.55
CA ARG A 162 20.03 -8.63 -12.18
C ARG A 162 18.78 -8.21 -12.99
N ARG A 163 18.50 -8.91 -14.10
CA ARG A 163 17.29 -8.70 -14.91
C ARG A 163 16.09 -9.49 -14.42
N GLY A 164 16.26 -10.35 -13.40
CA GLY A 164 15.18 -11.10 -12.78
C GLY A 164 14.71 -12.33 -13.57
N TYR A 165 15.56 -12.95 -14.38
CA TYR A 165 15.24 -14.25 -14.97
C TYR A 165 15.16 -15.32 -13.88
N SER A 166 14.15 -16.20 -13.96
CA SER A 166 13.95 -17.32 -13.05
C SER A 166 14.09 -18.65 -13.76
N LEU A 167 14.37 -19.71 -13.00
CA LEU A 167 14.39 -21.09 -13.47
C LEU A 167 13.65 -21.96 -12.45
N THR A 168 12.75 -22.82 -12.93
CA THR A 168 12.08 -23.83 -12.13
C THR A 168 12.25 -25.19 -12.80
N ALA A 169 12.63 -26.22 -12.03
CA ALA A 169 12.65 -27.61 -12.41
C ALA A 169 11.77 -28.40 -11.45
N GLU A 170 10.90 -29.24 -11.99
CA GLU A 170 9.89 -29.99 -11.24
C GLU A 170 9.87 -31.44 -11.75
N THR A 171 9.72 -32.41 -10.82
CA THR A 171 9.59 -33.84 -11.15
C THR A 171 8.66 -34.54 -10.19
#